data_2de083392fc3184cfecfdbed2b65a984
#
_entry.id   2de083392fc3184cfecfdbed2b65a984
#
_cell.length_a   1.000
_cell.length_b   1.000
_cell.length_c   1.000
_cell.angle_alpha   90.00
_cell.angle_beta   90.00
_cell.angle_gamma   90.00
#
_symmetry.space_group_name_H-M   'P 1'
#
loop_
_entity.id
_entity.type
_entity.pdbx_description
1 polymer ?
#
loop_
_entity_poly.entity_id
_entity_poly.type
_entity_poly.pdbx_seq_one_letter_code
_entity_poly.pdbx_strand_id
1 'polypeptide(L)'
;MAIKSVKAIVNGVTTTLTYDSTSKTYKATLTAPAKSSYNQSGHYYGVQIIATDEAGNSTSVNQSDATLGSKLRLTVKEKTAPVITISAPTASQLLTSNQPTITFTVTDDDSGVNPNTIKLLIDGSEISGVTKTKTSSGYSCSYKPTAALADGSHTVVVKATDYDGNAATQKSVSFKIDTVPPELSVTSPVDKLITNKTTVTVSGTTNDATSSPVTLTINGSAVTVYDDGTFSKDITLKDGSNTITIVAKDGAGRTTTVKRTVTLDTKAPVISDVSLAPNPADVGATYVISVSVTD
;
A
#
# COMPACT_ATOMS: atom_id res chain seq x y z
N MET A 1 -42.51 -12.59 -60.05
CA MET A 1 -41.17 -12.27 -60.56
C MET A 1 -40.15 -13.04 -59.70
N ALA A 2 -39.14 -13.62 -60.35
CA ALA A 2 -38.10 -14.36 -59.63
C ALA A 2 -37.11 -13.43 -59.01
N ILE A 3 -36.57 -13.81 -57.84
CA ILE A 3 -35.51 -13.03 -57.15
C ILE A 3 -34.17 -13.43 -57.74
N LYS A 4 -33.40 -12.41 -58.19
CA LYS A 4 -32.07 -12.56 -58.78
C LYS A 4 -31.00 -12.73 -57.71
N SER A 5 -31.07 -11.89 -56.67
CA SER A 5 -30.09 -11.93 -55.56
C SER A 5 -30.65 -11.30 -54.29
N VAL A 6 -30.16 -11.83 -53.15
CA VAL A 6 -30.29 -11.19 -51.84
C VAL A 6 -28.94 -11.03 -51.22
N LYS A 7 -28.63 -9.84 -50.73
CA LYS A 7 -27.32 -9.50 -50.12
C LYS A 7 -27.54 -8.94 -48.72
N ALA A 8 -26.64 -9.29 -47.79
CA ALA A 8 -26.51 -8.65 -46.50
C ALA A 8 -25.23 -7.82 -46.46
N ILE A 9 -25.30 -6.63 -45.84
CA ILE A 9 -24.13 -5.78 -45.58
C ILE A 9 -24.07 -5.59 -44.08
N VAL A 10 -22.93 -5.95 -43.47
CA VAL A 10 -22.62 -5.78 -42.05
C VAL A 10 -21.22 -5.21 -41.93
N ASN A 11 -21.05 -4.09 -41.23
CA ASN A 11 -19.75 -3.45 -41.05
C ASN A 11 -18.96 -3.27 -42.36
N GLY A 12 -19.68 -2.87 -43.45
CA GLY A 12 -19.08 -2.66 -44.79
C GLY A 12 -18.81 -3.93 -45.58
N VAL A 13 -18.99 -5.13 -44.98
CA VAL A 13 -18.79 -6.42 -45.66
C VAL A 13 -20.10 -6.84 -46.31
N THR A 14 -20.09 -7.08 -47.65
CA THR A 14 -21.24 -7.54 -48.43
C THR A 14 -21.15 -9.05 -48.61
N THR A 15 -22.21 -9.76 -48.27
CA THR A 15 -22.34 -11.22 -48.45
C THR A 15 -23.59 -11.52 -49.23
N THR A 16 -23.51 -12.36 -50.28
CA THR A 16 -24.66 -12.88 -51.02
C THR A 16 -25.28 -14.06 -50.26
N LEU A 17 -26.58 -14.03 -50.08
CA LEU A 17 -27.33 -15.09 -49.40
C LEU A 17 -27.81 -16.12 -50.46
N THR A 18 -27.76 -17.40 -50.13
CA THR A 18 -28.20 -18.51 -50.95
C THR A 18 -29.62 -18.92 -50.56
N TYR A 19 -30.48 -19.19 -51.55
CA TYR A 19 -31.83 -19.65 -51.30
C TYR A 19 -31.82 -21.10 -50.79
N ASP A 20 -32.46 -21.32 -49.66
CA ASP A 20 -32.72 -22.64 -49.08
C ASP A 20 -34.19 -23.03 -49.38
N SER A 21 -34.35 -24.01 -50.26
CA SER A 21 -35.70 -24.49 -50.71
C SER A 21 -36.50 -25.18 -49.60
N THR A 22 -35.82 -25.74 -48.59
CA THR A 22 -36.45 -26.41 -47.43
C THR A 22 -37.11 -25.40 -46.51
N SER A 23 -36.41 -24.35 -46.14
CA SER A 23 -36.93 -23.29 -45.27
C SER A 23 -37.59 -22.13 -46.02
N LYS A 24 -37.50 -22.15 -47.38
CA LYS A 24 -37.98 -21.07 -48.26
C LYS A 24 -37.45 -19.69 -47.91
N THR A 25 -36.16 -19.61 -47.44
CA THR A 25 -35.49 -18.41 -47.01
C THR A 25 -34.13 -18.27 -47.68
N TYR A 26 -33.59 -17.04 -47.74
CA TYR A 26 -32.22 -16.77 -48.14
C TYR A 26 -31.32 -16.78 -46.90
N LYS A 27 -30.20 -17.51 -46.93
CA LYS A 27 -29.31 -17.74 -45.81
C LYS A 27 -27.84 -17.55 -46.21
N ALA A 28 -27.03 -17.07 -45.25
CA ALA A 28 -25.58 -17.14 -45.28
C ALA A 28 -25.05 -17.23 -43.87
N THR A 29 -23.89 -17.84 -43.71
CA THR A 29 -23.11 -17.79 -42.43
C THR A 29 -22.07 -16.69 -42.59
N LEU A 30 -22.08 -15.72 -41.67
CA LEU A 30 -21.15 -14.60 -41.66
C LEU A 30 -20.31 -14.63 -40.37
N THR A 31 -19.07 -14.17 -40.47
CA THR A 31 -18.24 -13.92 -39.30
C THR A 31 -18.66 -12.60 -38.70
N ALA A 32 -18.87 -12.58 -37.39
CA ALA A 32 -19.15 -11.34 -36.65
C ALA A 32 -18.00 -10.35 -36.78
N PRO A 33 -18.26 -9.04 -36.74
CA PRO A 33 -17.22 -8.03 -36.60
C PRO A 33 -16.23 -8.32 -35.44
N ALA A 34 -14.96 -7.97 -35.63
CA ALA A 34 -13.89 -8.30 -34.69
C ALA A 34 -13.90 -7.44 -33.39
N LYS A 35 -14.71 -6.39 -33.37
CA LYS A 35 -14.83 -5.48 -32.24
C LYS A 35 -16.21 -5.55 -31.60
N SER A 36 -16.27 -5.29 -30.30
CA SER A 36 -17.54 -5.17 -29.58
C SER A 36 -18.45 -4.10 -30.23
N SER A 37 -19.74 -4.40 -30.27
CA SER A 37 -20.73 -3.42 -30.70
C SER A 37 -20.89 -2.26 -29.72
N TYR A 38 -20.33 -2.36 -28.52
CA TYR A 38 -20.36 -1.25 -27.55
C TYR A 38 -19.62 -0.01 -28.06
N ASN A 39 -18.65 -0.18 -28.98
CA ASN A 39 -17.94 0.91 -29.67
C ASN A 39 -18.77 1.59 -30.79
N GLN A 40 -19.93 1.05 -31.13
CA GLN A 40 -20.78 1.59 -32.18
C GLN A 40 -21.83 2.53 -31.57
N SER A 41 -22.26 3.53 -32.36
CA SER A 41 -23.40 4.36 -31.98
C SER A 41 -24.66 3.49 -31.82
N GLY A 42 -25.28 3.59 -30.62
CA GLY A 42 -26.44 2.77 -30.27
C GLY A 42 -26.09 1.33 -29.83
N HIS A 43 -24.79 0.97 -29.72
CA HIS A 43 -24.28 -0.31 -29.23
C HIS A 43 -24.72 -1.53 -30.07
N TYR A 44 -24.80 -1.35 -31.40
CA TYR A 44 -25.07 -2.42 -32.35
C TYR A 44 -24.42 -2.12 -33.71
N TYR A 45 -24.13 -3.16 -34.48
CA TYR A 45 -23.82 -3.06 -35.91
C TYR A 45 -25.13 -3.07 -36.70
N GLY A 46 -25.35 -2.07 -37.54
CA GLY A 46 -26.47 -2.07 -38.48
C GLY A 46 -26.29 -3.11 -39.54
N VAL A 47 -27.37 -3.88 -39.80
CA VAL A 47 -27.45 -4.83 -40.91
C VAL A 47 -28.32 -4.22 -41.99
N GLN A 48 -27.85 -4.21 -43.26
CA GLN A 48 -28.64 -3.83 -44.41
C GLN A 48 -28.88 -5.05 -45.26
N ILE A 49 -30.13 -5.26 -45.69
CA ILE A 49 -30.51 -6.29 -46.64
C ILE A 49 -30.94 -5.64 -47.92
N ILE A 50 -30.44 -6.16 -49.06
CA ILE A 50 -30.79 -5.69 -50.39
C ILE A 50 -31.29 -6.92 -51.18
N ALA A 51 -32.52 -6.84 -51.71
CA ALA A 51 -33.06 -7.84 -52.60
C ALA A 51 -33.25 -7.24 -54.00
N THR A 52 -32.85 -7.99 -55.04
CA THR A 52 -32.95 -7.58 -56.45
C THR A 52 -33.66 -8.65 -57.24
N ASP A 53 -34.63 -8.28 -58.09
CA ASP A 53 -35.34 -9.18 -58.95
C ASP A 53 -34.61 -9.37 -60.32
N GLU A 54 -35.12 -10.27 -61.17
CA GLU A 54 -34.54 -10.54 -62.49
C GLU A 54 -34.67 -9.34 -63.46
N ALA A 55 -35.61 -8.40 -63.21
CA ALA A 55 -35.76 -7.17 -64.00
C ALA A 55 -34.81 -6.05 -63.56
N GLY A 56 -34.05 -6.28 -62.46
CA GLY A 56 -33.08 -5.31 -61.90
C GLY A 56 -33.68 -4.36 -60.89
N ASN A 57 -34.94 -4.48 -60.48
CA ASN A 57 -35.51 -3.66 -59.43
C ASN A 57 -34.96 -4.12 -58.06
N SER A 58 -34.62 -3.17 -57.22
CA SER A 58 -34.02 -3.44 -55.90
C SER A 58 -34.81 -2.78 -54.79
N THR A 59 -34.92 -3.46 -53.67
CA THR A 59 -35.39 -2.90 -52.40
C THR A 59 -34.33 -3.12 -51.32
N SER A 60 -34.27 -2.20 -50.35
CA SER A 60 -33.34 -2.34 -49.22
C SER A 60 -34.02 -1.97 -47.92
N VAL A 61 -33.64 -2.66 -46.85
CA VAL A 61 -34.05 -2.37 -45.47
C VAL A 61 -32.80 -2.36 -44.58
N ASN A 62 -32.82 -1.54 -43.56
CA ASN A 62 -31.71 -1.41 -42.60
C ASN A 62 -32.24 -1.21 -41.19
N GLN A 63 -31.33 -0.95 -40.23
CA GLN A 63 -31.65 -0.75 -38.81
C GLN A 63 -32.57 0.45 -38.50
N SER A 64 -32.83 1.32 -39.49
CA SER A 64 -33.73 2.47 -39.35
C SER A 64 -35.15 2.20 -39.88
N ASP A 65 -35.40 1.00 -40.46
CA ASP A 65 -36.70 0.62 -40.94
C ASP A 65 -37.73 0.55 -39.81
N ALA A 66 -38.93 1.10 -40.04
CA ALA A 66 -39.95 1.20 -39.00
C ALA A 66 -40.45 -0.16 -38.48
N THR A 67 -40.43 -1.19 -39.32
CA THR A 67 -40.98 -2.54 -39.01
C THR A 67 -39.87 -3.55 -38.71
N LEU A 68 -38.81 -3.54 -39.49
CA LEU A 68 -37.74 -4.54 -39.46
C LEU A 68 -36.46 -4.05 -38.75
N GLY A 69 -36.33 -2.76 -38.54
CA GLY A 69 -35.08 -2.15 -38.05
C GLY A 69 -34.55 -2.74 -36.76
N SER A 70 -35.41 -3.10 -35.80
CA SER A 70 -35.00 -3.75 -34.55
C SER A 70 -34.35 -5.13 -34.76
N LYS A 71 -34.78 -5.87 -35.82
CA LYS A 71 -34.24 -7.18 -36.19
C LYS A 71 -32.94 -7.09 -37.00
N LEU A 72 -32.57 -5.86 -37.44
CA LEU A 72 -31.39 -5.55 -38.24
C LEU A 72 -30.28 -4.90 -37.39
N ARG A 73 -30.29 -5.13 -36.08
CA ARG A 73 -29.30 -4.70 -35.10
C ARG A 73 -28.53 -5.88 -34.57
N LEU A 74 -27.30 -6.07 -35.05
CA LEU A 74 -26.42 -7.14 -34.59
C LEU A 74 -25.64 -6.68 -33.37
N THR A 75 -25.83 -7.35 -32.23
CA THR A 75 -25.00 -7.17 -31.06
C THR A 75 -23.81 -8.13 -31.10
N VAL A 76 -22.63 -7.61 -31.02
CA VAL A 76 -21.36 -8.35 -30.92
C VAL A 76 -20.72 -8.07 -29.57
N LYS A 77 -20.36 -9.12 -28.87
CA LYS A 77 -19.69 -9.02 -27.58
C LYS A 77 -18.26 -9.54 -27.68
N GLU A 78 -17.34 -8.85 -27.03
CA GLU A 78 -16.01 -9.39 -26.81
C GLU A 78 -16.00 -10.40 -25.65
N LYS A 79 -14.86 -11.08 -25.45
CA LYS A 79 -14.63 -12.02 -24.36
C LYS A 79 -13.42 -11.67 -23.51
N THR A 80 -12.71 -10.61 -23.86
CA THR A 80 -11.54 -10.13 -23.13
C THR A 80 -12.00 -9.34 -21.93
N ALA A 81 -11.45 -9.64 -20.76
CA ALA A 81 -11.78 -8.92 -19.53
C ALA A 81 -10.84 -7.74 -19.31
N PRO A 82 -11.27 -6.69 -18.58
CA PRO A 82 -10.41 -5.56 -18.24
C PRO A 82 -9.18 -5.97 -17.43
N VAL A 83 -8.13 -5.16 -17.49
CA VAL A 83 -6.90 -5.34 -16.73
C VAL A 83 -6.87 -4.34 -15.58
N ILE A 84 -6.62 -4.85 -14.35
CA ILE A 84 -6.47 -4.04 -13.14
C ILE A 84 -4.99 -3.97 -12.75
N THR A 85 -4.49 -2.76 -12.46
CA THR A 85 -3.15 -2.53 -11.91
C THR A 85 -3.24 -1.64 -10.70
N ILE A 86 -2.81 -2.14 -9.52
CA ILE A 86 -2.69 -1.34 -8.29
C ILE A 86 -1.28 -0.75 -8.26
N SER A 87 -1.18 0.58 -8.19
CA SER A 87 0.08 1.32 -8.21
C SER A 87 0.56 1.70 -6.82
N ALA A 88 -0.37 1.98 -5.90
CA ALA A 88 -0.07 2.26 -4.50
C ALA A 88 -1.23 1.81 -3.60
N PRO A 89 -0.95 1.28 -2.40
CA PRO A 89 0.37 0.86 -1.93
C PRO A 89 0.94 -0.29 -2.76
N THR A 90 2.28 -0.48 -2.71
CA THR A 90 2.92 -1.66 -3.31
C THR A 90 2.87 -2.85 -2.35
N ALA A 91 3.09 -4.07 -2.89
CA ALA A 91 3.09 -5.29 -2.08
C ALA A 91 4.13 -5.23 -0.96
N SER A 92 3.73 -5.60 0.26
CA SER A 92 4.56 -5.60 1.47
C SER A 92 5.13 -4.23 1.87
N GLN A 93 4.62 -3.13 1.30
CA GLN A 93 5.05 -1.78 1.68
C GLN A 93 4.74 -1.51 3.15
N LEU A 94 5.69 -0.91 3.86
CA LEU A 94 5.52 -0.40 5.22
C LEU A 94 5.34 1.12 5.14
N LEU A 95 4.23 1.62 5.67
CA LEU A 95 3.81 3.02 5.59
C LEU A 95 3.79 3.65 6.97
N THR A 96 4.24 4.89 7.06
CA THR A 96 4.22 5.71 8.28
C THR A 96 2.99 6.62 8.37
N SER A 97 2.14 6.60 7.35
CA SER A 97 0.87 7.33 7.32
C SER A 97 -0.29 6.37 7.40
N ASN A 98 -1.21 6.62 8.32
CA ASN A 98 -2.44 5.84 8.49
C ASN A 98 -3.59 6.26 7.55
N GLN A 99 -3.35 7.22 6.67
CA GLN A 99 -4.26 7.62 5.58
C GLN A 99 -3.51 7.59 4.24
N PRO A 100 -3.04 6.42 3.77
CA PRO A 100 -2.31 6.32 2.52
C PRO A 100 -3.24 6.60 1.33
N THR A 101 -2.70 7.22 0.28
CA THR A 101 -3.44 7.32 -0.97
C THR A 101 -3.33 6.00 -1.72
N ILE A 102 -4.47 5.40 -2.02
CA ILE A 102 -4.58 4.18 -2.83
C ILE A 102 -4.80 4.61 -4.28
N THR A 103 -3.97 4.11 -5.20
CA THR A 103 -4.07 4.42 -6.63
C THR A 103 -4.03 3.14 -7.46
N PHE A 104 -4.88 3.09 -8.48
CA PHE A 104 -4.95 1.96 -9.40
C PHE A 104 -5.53 2.38 -10.75
N THR A 105 -5.30 1.57 -11.76
CA THR A 105 -5.89 1.74 -13.10
C THR A 105 -6.71 0.51 -13.47
N VAL A 106 -7.74 0.74 -14.27
CA VAL A 106 -8.52 -0.32 -14.92
C VAL A 106 -8.57 0.04 -16.40
N THR A 107 -8.10 -0.86 -17.26
CA THR A 107 -8.02 -0.63 -18.71
C THR A 107 -8.72 -1.73 -19.49
N ASP A 108 -9.26 -1.36 -20.64
CA ASP A 108 -9.92 -2.27 -21.58
C ASP A 108 -9.80 -1.68 -23.00
N ASP A 109 -9.42 -2.52 -23.96
CA ASP A 109 -9.08 -2.08 -25.32
C ASP A 109 -10.23 -2.25 -26.32
N ASP A 110 -11.38 -2.80 -25.91
CA ASP A 110 -12.49 -3.01 -26.82
C ASP A 110 -13.81 -2.44 -26.28
N SER A 111 -14.62 -3.18 -25.52
CA SER A 111 -15.93 -2.66 -25.05
C SER A 111 -15.80 -1.50 -24.09
N GLY A 112 -14.65 -1.38 -23.44
CA GLY A 112 -14.32 -0.37 -22.47
C GLY A 112 -14.76 -0.75 -21.06
N VAL A 113 -14.11 -0.15 -20.08
CA VAL A 113 -14.38 -0.38 -18.66
C VAL A 113 -15.71 0.23 -18.25
N ASN A 114 -16.59 -0.56 -17.58
CA ASN A 114 -17.80 -0.05 -16.97
C ASN A 114 -17.48 0.57 -15.60
N PRO A 115 -17.48 1.92 -15.45
CA PRO A 115 -17.07 2.59 -14.23
C PRO A 115 -17.97 2.31 -13.03
N ASN A 116 -19.22 1.86 -13.24
CA ASN A 116 -20.15 1.54 -12.18
C ASN A 116 -19.81 0.21 -11.48
N THR A 117 -19.00 -0.62 -12.12
CA THR A 117 -18.57 -1.92 -11.58
C THR A 117 -17.22 -1.86 -10.90
N ILE A 118 -16.47 -0.74 -11.02
CA ILE A 118 -15.18 -0.56 -10.33
C ILE A 118 -15.45 -0.47 -8.83
N LYS A 119 -14.96 -1.48 -8.10
CA LYS A 119 -15.06 -1.60 -6.65
C LYS A 119 -13.68 -1.65 -6.03
N LEU A 120 -13.48 -0.88 -4.99
CA LEU A 120 -12.32 -0.92 -4.10
C LEU A 120 -12.79 -1.49 -2.76
N LEU A 121 -12.07 -2.47 -2.24
CA LEU A 121 -12.27 -3.00 -0.89
C LEU A 121 -10.99 -2.78 -0.08
N ILE A 122 -11.14 -2.40 1.17
CA ILE A 122 -10.07 -2.36 2.17
C ILE A 122 -10.47 -3.30 3.29
N ASP A 123 -9.63 -4.26 3.61
CA ASP A 123 -9.87 -5.29 4.62
C ASP A 123 -11.24 -5.98 4.48
N GLY A 124 -11.61 -6.25 3.23
CA GLY A 124 -12.87 -6.89 2.87
C GLY A 124 -14.09 -5.97 2.81
N SER A 125 -13.99 -4.72 3.29
CA SER A 125 -15.08 -3.75 3.27
C SER A 125 -15.08 -2.93 1.99
N GLU A 126 -16.22 -2.85 1.28
CA GLU A 126 -16.35 -2.04 0.06
C GLU A 126 -16.32 -0.54 0.41
N ILE A 127 -15.51 0.20 -0.34
CA ILE A 127 -15.25 1.62 -0.14
C ILE A 127 -16.09 2.45 -1.13
N SER A 128 -16.80 3.43 -0.61
CA SER A 128 -17.46 4.48 -1.39
C SER A 128 -16.51 5.67 -1.62
N GLY A 129 -16.83 6.52 -2.61
CA GLY A 129 -16.10 7.77 -2.84
C GLY A 129 -14.76 7.62 -3.56
N VAL A 130 -14.53 6.51 -4.26
CA VAL A 130 -13.37 6.36 -5.15
C VAL A 130 -13.48 7.36 -6.29
N THR A 131 -12.48 8.24 -6.44
CA THR A 131 -12.34 9.15 -7.58
C THR A 131 -11.97 8.35 -8.81
N LYS A 132 -12.72 8.47 -9.90
CA LYS A 132 -12.54 7.77 -11.16
C LYS A 132 -12.35 8.77 -12.29
N THR A 133 -11.14 8.89 -12.82
CA THR A 133 -10.81 9.79 -13.93
C THR A 133 -10.71 8.99 -15.21
N LYS A 134 -11.53 9.32 -16.22
CA LYS A 134 -11.52 8.62 -17.51
C LYS A 134 -10.21 8.92 -18.25
N THR A 135 -9.63 7.88 -18.85
CA THR A 135 -8.45 7.94 -19.71
C THR A 135 -8.80 7.43 -21.10
N SER A 136 -7.85 7.42 -22.03
CA SER A 136 -8.05 6.88 -23.38
C SER A 136 -8.34 5.38 -23.40
N SER A 137 -7.82 4.61 -22.41
CA SER A 137 -7.95 3.15 -22.35
C SER A 137 -8.76 2.64 -21.16
N GLY A 138 -9.41 3.53 -20.37
CA GLY A 138 -10.21 3.11 -19.21
C GLY A 138 -10.30 4.17 -18.15
N TYR A 139 -9.88 3.84 -16.90
CA TYR A 139 -9.97 4.72 -15.76
C TYR A 139 -8.69 4.69 -14.91
N SER A 140 -8.23 5.88 -14.49
CA SER A 140 -7.31 6.07 -13.38
C SER A 140 -8.11 6.38 -12.13
N CYS A 141 -7.87 5.62 -11.06
CA CYS A 141 -8.66 5.69 -9.84
C CYS A 141 -7.78 6.03 -8.65
N SER A 142 -8.33 6.83 -7.72
CA SER A 142 -7.67 7.16 -6.47
C SER A 142 -8.66 7.21 -5.31
N TYR A 143 -8.16 6.86 -4.12
CA TYR A 143 -8.89 6.98 -2.86
C TYR A 143 -7.93 7.28 -1.72
N LYS A 144 -8.30 8.18 -0.84
CA LYS A 144 -7.62 8.45 0.42
C LYS A 144 -8.60 8.19 1.56
N PRO A 145 -8.30 7.28 2.50
CA PRO A 145 -9.17 7.03 3.65
C PRO A 145 -9.48 8.31 4.41
N THR A 146 -10.76 8.53 4.73
CA THR A 146 -11.20 9.67 5.54
C THR A 146 -10.96 9.43 7.04
N ALA A 147 -11.07 8.17 7.47
CA ALA A 147 -10.67 7.74 8.81
C ALA A 147 -9.28 7.10 8.75
N ALA A 148 -8.52 7.26 9.83
CA ALA A 148 -7.24 6.58 9.98
C ALA A 148 -7.43 5.05 10.00
N LEU A 149 -6.61 4.35 9.24
CA LEU A 149 -6.45 2.91 9.37
C LEU A 149 -5.62 2.61 10.62
N ALA A 150 -5.82 1.47 11.25
CA ALA A 150 -5.05 1.05 12.41
C ALA A 150 -3.61 0.70 12.02
N ASP A 151 -2.69 0.67 12.98
CA ASP A 151 -1.38 0.06 12.74
C ASP A 151 -1.53 -1.45 12.56
N GLY A 152 -0.74 -2.02 11.67
CA GLY A 152 -0.80 -3.45 11.32
C GLY A 152 -0.94 -3.70 9.83
N SER A 153 -1.40 -4.91 9.50
CA SER A 153 -1.55 -5.37 8.11
C SER A 153 -2.90 -5.00 7.54
N HIS A 154 -2.89 -4.48 6.32
CA HIS A 154 -4.07 -4.12 5.55
C HIS A 154 -4.03 -4.76 4.16
N THR A 155 -5.20 -4.98 3.57
CA THR A 155 -5.34 -5.53 2.23
C THR A 155 -6.26 -4.67 1.39
N VAL A 156 -5.80 -4.30 0.20
CA VAL A 156 -6.58 -3.64 -0.85
C VAL A 156 -6.96 -4.68 -1.89
N VAL A 157 -8.25 -4.70 -2.29
CA VAL A 157 -8.75 -5.54 -3.39
C VAL A 157 -9.50 -4.64 -4.37
N VAL A 158 -9.23 -4.82 -5.68
CA VAL A 158 -9.93 -4.11 -6.75
C VAL A 158 -10.64 -5.11 -7.66
N LYS A 159 -11.90 -4.79 -8.02
CA LYS A 159 -12.75 -5.55 -8.94
C LYS A 159 -13.33 -4.61 -9.99
N ALA A 160 -13.56 -5.10 -11.20
CA ALA A 160 -14.21 -4.36 -12.27
C ALA A 160 -14.75 -5.32 -13.34
N THR A 161 -15.68 -4.84 -14.19
CA THR A 161 -16.10 -5.48 -15.43
C THR A 161 -16.03 -4.48 -16.57
N ASP A 162 -16.01 -4.95 -17.80
CA ASP A 162 -16.26 -4.15 -18.99
C ASP A 162 -17.77 -3.93 -19.22
N TYR A 163 -18.11 -3.27 -20.33
CA TYR A 163 -19.50 -3.07 -20.71
C TYR A 163 -20.16 -4.32 -21.32
N ASP A 164 -19.40 -5.30 -21.79
CA ASP A 164 -19.93 -6.58 -22.29
C ASP A 164 -20.16 -7.61 -21.17
N GLY A 165 -19.71 -7.28 -19.94
CA GLY A 165 -19.94 -8.07 -18.73
C GLY A 165 -18.80 -9.03 -18.40
N ASN A 166 -17.63 -8.93 -19.07
CA ASN A 166 -16.47 -9.74 -18.72
C ASN A 166 -15.84 -9.22 -17.44
N ALA A 167 -15.67 -10.09 -16.44
CA ALA A 167 -15.10 -9.71 -15.15
C ALA A 167 -13.58 -9.77 -15.18
N ALA A 168 -12.93 -8.67 -14.76
CA ALA A 168 -11.49 -8.65 -14.55
C ALA A 168 -11.08 -9.65 -13.47
N THR A 169 -9.92 -10.28 -13.66
CA THR A 169 -9.26 -10.97 -12.55
C THR A 169 -9.00 -9.96 -11.43
N GLN A 170 -9.59 -10.18 -10.26
CA GLN A 170 -9.39 -9.27 -9.13
C GLN A 170 -7.89 -9.15 -8.78
N LYS A 171 -7.47 -7.94 -8.44
CA LYS A 171 -6.12 -7.69 -7.92
C LYS A 171 -6.17 -7.40 -6.44
N SER A 172 -5.19 -7.92 -5.71
CA SER A 172 -5.02 -7.72 -4.29
C SER A 172 -3.59 -7.34 -3.97
N VAL A 173 -3.43 -6.41 -3.01
CA VAL A 173 -2.14 -5.98 -2.47
C VAL A 173 -2.26 -5.89 -0.96
N SER A 174 -1.33 -6.50 -0.23
CA SER A 174 -1.20 -6.33 1.22
C SER A 174 -0.04 -5.41 1.54
N PHE A 175 -0.23 -4.54 2.53
CA PHE A 175 0.75 -3.57 3.04
C PHE A 175 0.63 -3.47 4.56
N LYS A 176 1.57 -2.79 5.21
CA LYS A 176 1.52 -2.52 6.66
C LYS A 176 1.54 -1.02 6.93
N ILE A 177 0.90 -0.63 8.02
CA ILE A 177 0.97 0.72 8.59
C ILE A 177 1.63 0.61 9.95
N ASP A 178 2.55 1.53 10.22
CA ASP A 178 3.18 1.70 11.51
C ASP A 178 3.38 3.19 11.80
N THR A 179 2.63 3.70 12.76
CA THR A 179 2.63 5.10 13.15
C THR A 179 3.25 5.32 14.54
N VAL A 180 3.64 4.26 15.24
CA VAL A 180 4.16 4.31 16.61
C VAL A 180 5.67 4.11 16.60
N PRO A 181 6.46 4.98 17.28
CA PRO A 181 7.88 4.73 17.47
C PRO A 181 8.14 3.51 18.38
N PRO A 182 9.32 2.86 18.29
CA PRO A 182 9.64 1.72 19.13
C PRO A 182 9.70 2.11 20.62
N GLU A 183 9.30 1.19 21.49
CA GLU A 183 9.54 1.31 22.91
C GLU A 183 11.02 1.16 23.22
N LEU A 184 11.53 1.96 24.16
CA LEU A 184 12.92 1.88 24.64
C LEU A 184 12.98 2.12 26.15
N SER A 185 13.34 1.09 26.90
CA SER A 185 13.57 1.15 28.33
C SER A 185 15.05 0.91 28.64
N VAL A 186 15.69 1.86 29.32
CA VAL A 186 17.11 1.76 29.75
C VAL A 186 17.15 1.56 31.26
N THR A 187 17.58 0.36 31.69
CA THR A 187 17.64 -0.03 33.10
C THR A 187 18.96 0.30 33.75
N SER A 188 20.06 0.33 32.98
CA SER A 188 21.40 0.71 33.43
C SER A 188 22.11 1.54 32.36
N PRO A 189 22.92 2.54 32.74
CA PRO A 189 23.04 3.12 34.08
C PRO A 189 21.79 3.93 34.44
N VAL A 190 21.57 4.16 35.72
CA VAL A 190 20.63 5.19 36.19
C VAL A 190 21.12 6.56 35.72
N ASP A 191 20.20 7.48 35.47
CA ASP A 191 20.59 8.85 35.09
C ASP A 191 21.28 9.57 36.23
N LYS A 192 22.30 10.38 35.92
CA LYS A 192 23.16 11.11 36.87
C LYS A 192 23.97 10.19 37.82
N LEU A 193 24.26 8.97 37.38
CA LEU A 193 25.18 8.09 38.11
C LEU A 193 26.53 8.77 38.26
N ILE A 194 27.09 8.76 39.50
CA ILE A 194 28.49 9.10 39.78
C ILE A 194 29.23 7.79 40.11
N THR A 195 30.37 7.55 39.46
CA THR A 195 31.11 6.29 39.60
C THR A 195 32.63 6.57 39.51
N ASN A 196 33.42 5.71 40.19
CA ASN A 196 34.86 5.66 40.01
C ASN A 196 35.33 4.57 39.02
N LYS A 197 34.38 3.89 38.35
CA LYS A 197 34.66 2.86 37.35
C LYS A 197 34.74 3.48 35.96
N THR A 198 35.83 3.23 35.27
CA THR A 198 36.09 3.74 33.92
C THR A 198 35.17 3.12 32.84
N THR A 199 34.39 2.10 33.21
CA THR A 199 33.45 1.42 32.30
C THR A 199 32.12 1.25 33.00
N VAL A 200 31.03 1.48 32.26
CA VAL A 200 29.63 1.20 32.68
C VAL A 200 28.94 0.35 31.65
N THR A 201 28.15 -0.60 32.13
CA THR A 201 27.28 -1.41 31.25
C THR A 201 25.95 -0.65 31.00
N VAL A 202 25.68 -0.40 29.73
CA VAL A 202 24.37 0.13 29.27
C VAL A 202 23.49 -1.05 28.89
N SER A 203 22.37 -1.20 29.59
CA SER A 203 21.44 -2.32 29.35
C SER A 203 19.98 -1.87 29.44
N GLY A 204 19.12 -2.65 28.83
CA GLY A 204 17.69 -2.39 28.80
C GLY A 204 16.93 -3.29 27.84
N THR A 205 15.74 -2.82 27.46
CA THR A 205 14.88 -3.52 26.48
C THR A 205 14.37 -2.54 25.43
N THR A 206 14.14 -3.05 24.24
CA THR A 206 13.44 -2.35 23.17
C THR A 206 12.56 -3.33 22.41
N ASN A 207 11.42 -2.84 21.92
CA ASN A 207 10.46 -3.62 21.14
C ASN A 207 9.62 -2.71 20.27
N ASP A 208 9.06 -3.29 19.20
CA ASP A 208 8.02 -2.70 18.39
C ASP A 208 7.00 -3.75 17.99
N ALA A 209 5.72 -3.46 18.22
CA ALA A 209 4.64 -4.43 17.98
C ALA A 209 4.33 -4.63 16.49
N THR A 210 4.64 -3.63 15.64
CA THR A 210 4.21 -3.59 14.25
C THR A 210 5.36 -3.80 13.27
N SER A 211 6.53 -3.22 13.54
CA SER A 211 7.68 -3.18 12.62
C SER A 211 8.99 -3.70 13.22
N SER A 212 8.93 -4.83 13.93
CA SER A 212 10.14 -5.59 14.32
C SER A 212 10.91 -6.12 13.11
N PRO A 213 12.26 -6.31 13.20
CA PRO A 213 13.09 -6.05 14.38
C PRO A 213 13.46 -4.59 14.54
N VAL A 214 13.65 -4.18 15.80
CA VAL A 214 14.18 -2.86 16.14
C VAL A 214 15.71 -2.87 16.08
N THR A 215 16.29 -1.82 15.51
CA THR A 215 17.75 -1.60 15.52
C THR A 215 18.13 -0.61 16.62
N LEU A 216 19.28 -0.83 17.27
CA LEU A 216 19.74 0.00 18.39
C LEU A 216 21.14 0.56 18.14
N THR A 217 21.34 1.80 18.53
CA THR A 217 22.68 2.39 18.60
C THR A 217 22.92 3.02 19.97
N ILE A 218 24.17 2.94 20.45
CA ILE A 218 24.65 3.66 21.63
C ILE A 218 25.82 4.53 21.19
N ASN A 219 25.69 5.83 21.39
CA ASN A 219 26.65 6.85 20.92
C ASN A 219 26.98 6.68 19.42
N GLY A 220 25.96 6.36 18.60
CA GLY A 220 26.09 6.13 17.16
C GLY A 220 26.65 4.76 16.75
N SER A 221 27.13 3.93 17.69
CA SER A 221 27.63 2.60 17.42
C SER A 221 26.50 1.57 17.54
N ALA A 222 26.36 0.68 16.54
CA ALA A 222 25.35 -0.38 16.55
C ALA A 222 25.52 -1.31 17.76
N VAL A 223 24.39 -1.80 18.27
CA VAL A 223 24.30 -2.74 19.39
C VAL A 223 23.31 -3.84 19.03
N THR A 224 23.68 -5.07 19.35
CA THR A 224 22.79 -6.21 19.15
C THR A 224 21.59 -6.12 20.08
N VAL A 225 20.41 -6.24 19.52
CA VAL A 225 19.16 -6.50 20.23
C VAL A 225 18.91 -8.00 20.12
N TYR A 226 18.70 -8.68 21.24
CA TYR A 226 18.41 -10.11 21.29
C TYR A 226 16.92 -10.36 20.96
N ASP A 227 16.59 -11.63 20.70
CA ASP A 227 15.21 -12.02 20.29
C ASP A 227 14.16 -11.71 21.36
N ASP A 228 14.56 -11.62 22.63
CA ASP A 228 13.71 -11.19 23.75
C ASP A 228 13.59 -9.68 23.91
N GLY A 229 14.20 -8.90 23.00
CA GLY A 229 14.23 -7.44 23.03
C GLY A 229 15.27 -6.85 23.96
N THR A 230 16.06 -7.64 24.68
CA THR A 230 17.11 -7.13 25.56
C THR A 230 18.32 -6.65 24.78
N PHE A 231 19.08 -5.73 25.40
CA PHE A 231 20.40 -5.31 24.90
C PHE A 231 21.35 -5.03 26.04
N SER A 232 22.65 -5.17 25.79
CA SER A 232 23.72 -4.85 26.73
C SER A 232 25.01 -4.50 26.00
N LYS A 233 25.68 -3.42 26.46
CA LYS A 233 26.97 -3.00 25.92
C LYS A 233 27.76 -2.20 26.96
N ASP A 234 29.03 -2.52 27.08
CA ASP A 234 29.95 -1.75 27.90
C ASP A 234 30.41 -0.47 27.20
N ILE A 235 30.41 0.64 27.91
CA ILE A 235 30.86 1.96 27.46
C ILE A 235 31.97 2.46 28.35
N THR A 236 33.10 2.79 27.71
CA THR A 236 34.22 3.46 28.41
C THR A 236 33.89 4.93 28.62
N LEU A 237 34.06 5.42 29.86
CA LEU A 237 33.83 6.78 30.27
C LEU A 237 35.12 7.58 30.17
N LYS A 238 34.99 8.90 29.97
CA LYS A 238 36.03 9.91 30.15
C LYS A 238 35.87 10.56 31.52
N ASP A 239 36.95 11.05 32.10
CA ASP A 239 36.90 11.77 33.36
C ASP A 239 35.90 12.94 33.27
N GLY A 240 35.12 13.13 34.34
CA GLY A 240 34.04 14.09 34.39
C GLY A 240 32.72 13.60 33.77
N SER A 241 31.93 14.50 33.24
CA SER A 241 30.56 14.23 32.77
C SER A 241 30.54 13.58 31.36
N ASN A 242 29.84 12.45 31.24
CA ASN A 242 29.62 11.72 30.01
C ASN A 242 28.12 11.68 29.69
N THR A 243 27.73 12.01 28.44
CA THR A 243 26.37 11.82 27.95
C THR A 243 26.35 10.57 27.08
N ILE A 244 25.55 9.60 27.47
CA ILE A 244 25.31 8.37 26.72
C ILE A 244 23.95 8.50 26.00
N THR A 245 23.98 8.46 24.68
CA THR A 245 22.76 8.57 23.85
C THR A 245 22.41 7.19 23.27
N ILE A 246 21.23 6.70 23.61
CA ILE A 246 20.69 5.42 23.16
C ILE A 246 19.56 5.72 22.20
N VAL A 247 19.59 5.17 20.98
CA VAL A 247 18.58 5.37 19.94
C VAL A 247 18.10 4.01 19.44
N ALA A 248 16.81 3.76 19.62
CA ALA A 248 16.10 2.65 19.01
C ALA A 248 15.43 3.14 17.72
N LYS A 249 15.48 2.34 16.67
CA LYS A 249 14.85 2.62 15.37
C LYS A 249 14.13 1.38 14.87
N ASP A 250 12.84 1.51 14.53
CA ASP A 250 12.00 0.46 13.98
C ASP A 250 12.19 0.26 12.45
N GLY A 251 11.46 -0.72 11.89
CA GLY A 251 11.47 -1.00 10.46
C GLY A 251 10.81 0.09 9.60
N ALA A 252 9.93 0.91 10.19
CA ALA A 252 9.28 2.05 9.53
C ALA A 252 10.18 3.31 9.51
N GLY A 253 11.32 3.26 10.23
CA GLY A 253 12.28 4.36 10.32
C GLY A 253 12.00 5.36 11.44
N ARG A 254 11.03 5.09 12.32
CA ARG A 254 10.72 5.91 13.49
C ARG A 254 11.73 5.64 14.59
N THR A 255 11.95 6.60 15.47
CA THR A 255 12.99 6.49 16.50
C THR A 255 12.52 6.91 17.86
N THR A 256 13.01 6.22 18.89
CA THR A 256 12.94 6.63 20.27
C THR A 256 14.36 6.82 20.82
N THR A 257 14.58 7.92 21.52
CA THR A 257 15.90 8.28 22.06
C THR A 257 15.83 8.45 23.56
N VAL A 258 16.75 7.79 24.28
CA VAL A 258 16.99 7.98 25.71
C VAL A 258 18.42 8.49 25.91
N LYS A 259 18.59 9.45 26.80
CA LYS A 259 19.91 9.95 27.22
C LYS A 259 20.13 9.64 28.68
N ARG A 260 21.39 9.32 29.07
CA ARG A 260 21.84 9.13 30.43
C ARG A 260 23.10 9.96 30.63
N THR A 261 23.17 10.64 31.73
CA THR A 261 24.39 11.36 32.16
C THR A 261 25.08 10.54 33.22
N VAL A 262 26.38 10.29 33.03
CA VAL A 262 27.22 9.54 34.00
C VAL A 262 28.47 10.38 34.26
N THR A 263 28.79 10.61 35.52
CA THR A 263 30.03 11.32 35.93
C THR A 263 31.06 10.30 36.40
N LEU A 264 32.18 10.26 35.70
CA LEU A 264 33.36 9.52 36.19
C LEU A 264 34.17 10.43 37.08
N ASP A 265 34.37 10.01 38.33
CA ASP A 265 35.27 10.64 39.27
C ASP A 265 36.21 9.59 39.84
N THR A 266 37.46 9.65 39.43
CA THR A 266 38.52 8.72 39.85
C THR A 266 39.43 9.31 40.91
N LYS A 267 39.17 10.56 41.36
CA LYS A 267 39.97 11.22 42.35
C LYS A 267 39.54 10.80 43.77
N ALA A 268 40.50 10.52 44.61
CA ALA A 268 40.23 10.26 45.99
C ALA A 268 40.25 11.60 46.79
N PRO A 269 39.37 11.75 47.78
CA PRO A 269 39.40 12.94 48.64
C PRO A 269 40.73 13.04 49.38
N VAL A 270 41.17 14.27 49.59
CA VAL A 270 42.45 14.59 50.28
C VAL A 270 42.14 15.05 51.69
N ILE A 271 42.76 14.42 52.67
CA ILE A 271 42.78 14.90 54.07
C ILE A 271 43.84 15.94 54.16
N SER A 272 43.44 17.20 54.33
CA SER A 272 44.35 18.37 54.34
C SER A 272 44.80 18.79 55.74
N ASP A 273 44.06 18.46 56.80
CA ASP A 273 44.42 18.76 58.17
C ASP A 273 43.74 17.79 59.15
N VAL A 274 44.43 17.50 60.26
CA VAL A 274 43.90 16.69 61.36
C VAL A 274 44.36 17.34 62.66
N SER A 275 43.43 17.63 63.56
CA SER A 275 43.76 18.15 64.88
C SER A 275 43.10 17.31 66.00
N LEU A 276 43.79 17.23 67.13
CA LEU A 276 43.35 16.55 68.34
C LEU A 276 43.36 17.56 69.51
N ALA A 277 42.25 17.76 70.17
CA ALA A 277 42.17 18.72 71.27
C ALA A 277 41.34 18.21 72.46
N PRO A 278 41.87 18.19 73.66
CA PRO A 278 43.25 18.50 73.99
C PRO A 278 44.22 17.37 73.55
N ASN A 279 45.50 17.77 73.33
CA ASN A 279 46.55 16.80 73.07
C ASN A 279 47.86 17.33 73.75
N PRO A 280 48.36 16.68 74.85
CA PRO A 280 47.88 15.41 75.41
C PRO A 280 46.55 15.50 76.15
N ALA A 281 45.80 14.39 76.23
CA ALA A 281 44.61 14.24 77.04
C ALA A 281 44.88 13.33 78.24
N ASP A 282 44.20 13.57 79.36
CA ASP A 282 44.30 12.72 80.56
C ASP A 282 43.64 11.37 80.39
N VAL A 283 44.09 10.36 81.13
CA VAL A 283 43.52 9.02 81.07
C VAL A 283 42.02 9.06 81.41
N GLY A 284 41.15 8.54 80.45
CA GLY A 284 39.72 8.51 80.59
C GLY A 284 39.01 9.84 80.27
N ALA A 285 39.73 10.90 79.86
CA ALA A 285 39.15 12.15 79.41
C ALA A 285 38.70 12.05 77.94
N THR A 286 37.75 12.90 77.55
CA THR A 286 37.28 13.06 76.19
C THR A 286 38.18 14.04 75.41
N TYR A 287 38.40 13.75 74.12
CA TYR A 287 39.06 14.68 73.20
C TYR A 287 38.27 14.75 71.87
N VAL A 288 38.45 15.81 71.14
CA VAL A 288 37.86 16.08 69.88
C VAL A 288 38.90 15.81 68.77
N ILE A 289 38.46 15.06 67.72
CA ILE A 289 39.18 14.91 66.49
C ILE A 289 38.51 15.80 65.45
N SER A 290 39.23 16.75 64.85
CA SER A 290 38.80 17.59 63.75
C SER A 290 39.61 17.23 62.53
N VAL A 291 38.91 16.99 61.38
CA VAL A 291 39.49 16.58 60.08
C VAL A 291 39.02 17.54 59.01
N SER A 292 39.93 18.16 58.25
CA SER A 292 39.62 18.89 57.03
C SER A 292 39.80 17.97 55.81
N VAL A 293 38.78 17.85 55.04
CA VAL A 293 38.80 16.99 53.81
C VAL A 293 38.36 17.83 52.62
N THR A 294 39.04 17.69 51.51
CA THR A 294 38.71 18.31 50.21
C THR A 294 38.63 17.21 49.13
N ASP A 295 37.76 17.42 48.18
CA ASP A 295 37.60 16.54 47.03
C ASP A 295 37.67 17.35 45.72
#